data_85245a0e75e4fa55bfa8ac5f959fd9ab
#
_entry.id   85245a0e75e4fa55bfa8ac5f959fd9ab
#
_cell.length_a   1.000
_cell.length_b   1.000
_cell.length_c   1.000
_cell.angle_alpha   90.00
_cell.angle_beta   90.00
_cell.angle_gamma   90.00
#
_symmetry.space_group_name_H-M   'P 1'
#
loop_
_entity.id
_entity.type
_entity.pdbx_description
1 polymer ?
#
loop_
_entity_poly.entity_id
_entity_poly.type
_entity_poly.pdbx_seq_one_letter_code
_entity_poly.pdbx_strand_id
1 'polypeptide(L)'
;MNWQPRRASIGLLLASCALSFPAAALEFTWGEVEGSFNSQISIGSSWRMEGQDAQLVTPGNKPGFGLASTSTGDDGNLNFEDGDAYSVILKGVHDLELRKGDFGLFLRGKYWYDSELADGKRPHGNSANIYVPNETLADSGFDDYAQSSGVALLDAFVYGTFYLGESEM
;
A
#
# COMPACT_ATOMS: atom_id res chain seq x y z
N MET A 1 21.72 18.75 44.48
CA MET A 1 22.21 17.98 43.36
C MET A 1 21.09 17.00 42.97
N ASN A 2 20.14 17.47 42.15
CA ASN A 2 18.91 16.70 41.80
C ASN A 2 19.19 15.88 40.54
N TRP A 3 19.28 14.59 40.72
CA TRP A 3 19.43 13.63 39.63
C TRP A 3 18.04 13.35 39.03
N GLN A 4 17.79 13.84 37.82
CA GLN A 4 16.60 13.49 37.04
C GLN A 4 16.94 12.26 36.21
N PRO A 5 16.15 11.17 36.27
CA PRO A 5 16.38 10.01 35.42
C PRO A 5 16.03 10.37 33.99
N ARG A 6 16.96 10.21 33.06
CA ARG A 6 16.74 10.28 31.63
C ARG A 6 15.74 9.17 31.27
N ARG A 7 14.57 9.55 30.80
CA ARG A 7 13.64 8.63 30.18
C ARG A 7 14.30 8.13 28.89
N ALA A 8 14.66 6.86 28.87
CA ALA A 8 15.07 6.19 27.65
C ALA A 8 13.85 6.13 26.72
N SER A 9 13.92 6.80 25.60
CA SER A 9 12.96 6.67 24.51
C SER A 9 13.08 5.25 23.98
N ILE A 10 12.15 4.39 24.34
CA ILE A 10 12.01 3.04 23.78
C ILE A 10 11.44 3.22 22.39
N GLY A 11 12.22 2.81 21.40
CA GLY A 11 11.90 2.96 20.00
C GLY A 11 10.57 2.33 19.61
N LEU A 12 9.92 2.99 18.68
CA LEU A 12 8.69 2.70 18.00
C LEU A 12 8.67 1.25 17.46
N LEU A 13 7.97 0.36 18.12
CA LEU A 13 7.64 -0.96 17.60
C LEU A 13 6.34 -0.82 16.78
N LEU A 14 6.47 -0.66 15.48
CA LEU A 14 5.36 -0.80 14.53
C LEU A 14 4.95 -2.28 14.50
N ALA A 15 3.89 -2.63 15.21
CA ALA A 15 3.28 -3.95 15.07
C ALA A 15 2.46 -3.97 13.78
N SER A 16 3.01 -4.57 12.72
CA SER A 16 2.25 -4.89 11.52
C SER A 16 1.97 -6.39 11.51
N CYS A 17 0.70 -6.78 11.47
CA CYS A 17 0.28 -8.14 11.22
C CYS A 17 -0.04 -8.28 9.74
N ALA A 18 0.73 -9.10 9.01
CA ALA A 18 0.43 -9.49 7.64
C ALA A 18 0.12 -10.98 7.61
N LEU A 19 -1.06 -11.33 7.11
CA LEU A 19 -1.43 -12.70 6.80
C LEU A 19 -1.28 -12.88 5.28
N SER A 20 -0.42 -13.82 4.90
CA SER A 20 -0.27 -14.25 3.51
C SER A 20 -0.86 -15.63 3.37
N PHE A 21 -1.76 -15.81 2.43
CA PHE A 21 -2.24 -17.13 2.05
C PHE A 21 -1.28 -17.74 1.04
N PRO A 22 -1.04 -19.07 1.08
CA PRO A 22 -0.16 -19.72 0.11
C PRO A 22 -0.68 -19.46 -1.30
N ALA A 23 0.25 -19.20 -2.22
CA ALA A 23 -0.06 -19.07 -3.63
C ALA A 23 -0.78 -20.33 -4.12
N ALA A 24 -1.97 -20.20 -4.65
CA ALA A 24 -2.66 -21.28 -5.32
C ALA A 24 -2.24 -21.24 -6.79
N ALA A 25 -1.57 -22.29 -7.25
CA ALA A 25 -1.28 -22.52 -8.66
C ALA A 25 -2.41 -23.37 -9.25
N LEU A 26 -3.05 -22.89 -10.31
CA LEU A 26 -4.01 -23.63 -11.10
C LEU A 26 -3.40 -23.89 -12.47
N GLU A 27 -3.16 -25.15 -12.78
CA GLU A 27 -2.77 -25.59 -14.12
C GLU A 27 -4.01 -26.02 -14.90
N PHE A 28 -4.09 -25.66 -16.17
CA PHE A 28 -5.19 -26.04 -17.05
C PHE A 28 -4.71 -26.21 -18.49
N THR A 29 -5.47 -26.99 -19.25
CA THR A 29 -5.21 -27.21 -20.66
C THR A 29 -6.48 -26.94 -21.45
N TRP A 30 -6.35 -26.14 -22.51
CA TRP A 30 -7.45 -25.84 -23.43
C TRP A 30 -7.02 -26.12 -24.86
N GLY A 31 -7.37 -27.32 -25.36
CA GLY A 31 -6.89 -27.82 -26.63
C GLY A 31 -5.36 -28.01 -26.61
N GLU A 32 -4.66 -27.27 -27.45
CA GLU A 32 -3.19 -27.29 -27.52
C GLU A 32 -2.53 -26.20 -26.64
N VAL A 33 -3.32 -25.45 -25.88
CA VAL A 33 -2.82 -24.39 -25.00
C VAL A 33 -2.72 -24.92 -23.58
N GLU A 34 -1.53 -24.87 -23.01
CA GLU A 34 -1.26 -25.10 -21.60
C GLU A 34 -1.28 -23.77 -20.87
N GLY A 35 -1.92 -23.72 -19.72
CA GLY A 35 -2.01 -22.50 -18.92
C GLY A 35 -1.69 -22.76 -17.46
N SER A 36 -1.06 -21.77 -16.82
CA SER A 36 -0.92 -21.73 -15.38
C SER A 36 -1.39 -20.38 -14.84
N PHE A 37 -2.13 -20.41 -13.74
CA PHE A 37 -2.59 -19.22 -13.04
C PHE A 37 -2.14 -19.30 -11.59
N ASN A 38 -1.28 -18.37 -11.18
CA ASN A 38 -0.81 -18.23 -9.81
C ASN A 38 -1.47 -17.03 -9.16
N SER A 39 -1.91 -17.20 -7.92
CA SER A 39 -2.61 -16.15 -7.18
C SER A 39 -2.07 -16.05 -5.76
N GLN A 40 -1.70 -14.84 -5.37
CA GLN A 40 -1.31 -14.52 -4.00
C GLN A 40 -2.19 -13.38 -3.50
N ILE A 41 -2.85 -13.61 -2.36
CA ILE A 41 -3.67 -12.60 -1.67
C ILE A 41 -3.08 -12.38 -0.29
N SER A 42 -2.99 -11.13 0.13
CA SER A 42 -2.51 -10.75 1.46
C SER A 42 -3.41 -9.68 2.07
N ILE A 43 -3.58 -9.76 3.39
CA ILE A 43 -4.26 -8.75 4.20
C ILE A 43 -3.27 -8.28 5.24
N GLY A 44 -3.16 -6.98 5.41
CA GLY A 44 -2.31 -6.35 6.41
C GLY A 44 -3.03 -5.23 7.14
N SER A 45 -2.63 -4.99 8.38
CA SER A 45 -3.10 -3.84 9.13
C SER A 45 -1.95 -3.21 9.91
N SER A 46 -2.00 -1.89 10.06
CA SER A 46 -1.01 -1.12 10.80
C SER A 46 -1.72 -0.17 11.76
N TRP A 47 -1.21 -0.12 13.00
CA TRP A 47 -1.79 0.67 14.07
C TRP A 47 -0.81 1.71 14.58
N ARG A 48 -1.33 2.83 15.03
CA ARG A 48 -0.56 3.82 15.75
C ARG A 48 -0.37 3.36 17.20
N MET A 49 0.87 3.27 17.64
CA MET A 49 1.21 2.78 18.98
C MET A 49 1.64 3.89 19.94
N GLU A 50 1.62 5.15 19.48
CA GLU A 50 2.02 6.31 20.28
C GLU A 50 1.22 7.55 19.84
N GLY A 51 0.80 8.35 20.79
CA GLY A 51 0.08 9.60 20.54
C GLY A 51 0.89 10.61 19.73
N GLN A 52 0.22 11.67 19.28
CA GLN A 52 0.87 12.75 18.53
C GLN A 52 1.85 13.51 19.44
N ASP A 53 3.03 13.86 18.90
CA ASP A 53 3.95 14.77 19.57
C ASP A 53 3.48 16.22 19.34
N ALA A 54 3.20 16.92 20.45
CA ALA A 54 2.75 18.31 20.39
C ALA A 54 3.75 19.25 19.70
N GLN A 55 5.05 18.92 19.71
CA GLN A 55 6.08 19.72 19.06
C GLN A 55 6.05 19.65 17.53
N LEU A 56 5.38 18.64 16.98
CA LEU A 56 5.18 18.47 15.53
C LEU A 56 3.85 19.04 15.03
N VAL A 57 2.95 19.41 15.93
CA VAL A 57 1.62 19.93 15.62
C VAL A 57 1.60 21.43 15.66
N THR A 58 1.08 22.06 14.60
CA THR A 58 0.92 23.52 14.52
C THR A 58 -0.09 24.03 15.56
N PRO A 59 0.21 25.11 16.28
CA PRO A 59 -0.74 25.76 17.18
C PRO A 59 -2.04 26.13 16.43
N GLY A 60 -3.17 25.73 16.98
CA GLY A 60 -4.48 26.02 16.44
C GLY A 60 -5.16 24.86 15.69
N ASN A 61 -4.41 23.89 15.19
CA ASN A 61 -4.99 22.73 14.50
C ASN A 61 -5.71 21.77 15.47
N LYS A 62 -5.18 21.65 16.68
CA LYS A 62 -5.86 20.99 17.81
C LYS A 62 -5.81 21.94 19.01
N PRO A 63 -6.93 22.51 19.45
CA PRO A 63 -6.94 23.54 20.51
C PRO A 63 -6.21 23.12 21.75
N GLY A 64 -5.21 23.91 22.18
CA GLY A 64 -4.44 23.67 23.39
C GLY A 64 -3.39 22.57 23.31
N PHE A 65 -3.17 21.97 22.13
CA PHE A 65 -2.25 20.86 21.98
C PHE A 65 -0.95 21.23 21.22
N GLY A 66 -1.03 21.92 20.09
CA GLY A 66 0.12 22.18 19.21
C GLY A 66 1.13 23.14 19.80
N LEU A 67 2.42 22.80 19.71
CA LEU A 67 3.57 23.55 20.20
C LEU A 67 4.63 23.78 19.10
N ALA A 68 4.39 23.35 17.87
CA ALA A 68 5.35 23.55 16.78
C ALA A 68 5.62 25.01 16.53
N SER A 69 6.87 25.36 16.24
CA SER A 69 7.28 26.73 15.90
C SER A 69 7.10 27.10 14.43
N THR A 70 6.53 26.20 13.62
CA THR A 70 6.27 26.38 12.19
C THR A 70 4.78 26.57 11.91
N SER A 71 4.45 27.26 10.83
CA SER A 71 3.08 27.37 10.33
C SER A 71 2.70 26.24 9.37
N THR A 72 3.69 25.42 8.96
CA THR A 72 3.47 24.24 8.13
C THR A 72 3.58 23.00 9.00
N GLY A 73 2.45 22.51 9.47
CA GLY A 73 2.37 21.30 10.30
C GLY A 73 1.88 20.11 9.48
N ASP A 74 2.10 18.93 10.03
CA ASP A 74 1.53 17.70 9.53
C ASP A 74 0.14 17.49 10.13
N ASP A 75 -0.88 18.02 9.45
CA ASP A 75 -2.26 17.86 9.90
C ASP A 75 -2.75 16.42 9.73
N GLY A 76 -2.20 15.67 8.79
CA GLY A 76 -2.48 14.25 8.59
C GLY A 76 -2.16 13.40 9.81
N ASN A 77 -1.13 13.80 10.56
CA ASN A 77 -0.76 13.15 11.82
C ASN A 77 -1.84 13.24 12.91
N LEU A 78 -2.76 14.20 12.82
CA LEU A 78 -3.88 14.38 13.75
C LEU A 78 -5.06 13.44 13.48
N ASN A 79 -5.07 12.76 12.35
CA ASN A 79 -6.17 11.89 11.94
C ASN A 79 -6.24 10.56 12.68
N PHE A 80 -5.15 10.17 13.35
CA PHE A 80 -5.06 8.89 14.03
C PHE A 80 -4.57 9.10 15.47
N GLU A 81 -5.28 8.54 16.42
CA GLU A 81 -4.88 8.56 17.82
C GLU A 81 -4.13 7.27 18.19
N ASP A 82 -3.63 7.21 19.43
CA ASP A 82 -2.99 6.01 19.95
C ASP A 82 -3.98 4.84 19.96
N GLY A 83 -3.57 3.72 19.36
CA GLY A 83 -4.39 2.53 19.17
C GLY A 83 -5.22 2.51 17.88
N ASP A 84 -5.30 3.60 17.13
CA ASP A 84 -6.05 3.63 15.87
C ASP A 84 -5.32 2.87 14.75
N ALA A 85 -6.09 2.14 13.94
CA ALA A 85 -5.60 1.61 12.67
C ALA A 85 -5.48 2.77 11.68
N TYR A 86 -4.31 2.96 11.08
CA TYR A 86 -4.12 3.95 10.00
C TYR A 86 -4.03 3.32 8.62
N SER A 87 -4.00 1.99 8.53
CA SER A 87 -4.03 1.21 7.29
C SER A 87 -4.61 -0.16 7.54
N VAL A 88 -5.60 -0.55 6.74
CA VAL A 88 -6.13 -1.91 6.65
C VAL A 88 -6.22 -2.27 5.18
N ILE A 89 -5.22 -2.99 4.69
CA ILE A 89 -5.00 -3.16 3.26
C ILE A 89 -5.17 -4.61 2.81
N LEU A 90 -5.94 -4.80 1.74
CA LEU A 90 -6.04 -6.02 0.95
C LEU A 90 -5.19 -5.85 -0.31
N LYS A 91 -4.34 -6.84 -0.61
CA LYS A 91 -3.53 -6.87 -1.84
C LYS A 91 -3.66 -8.22 -2.53
N GLY A 92 -3.68 -8.20 -3.86
CA GLY A 92 -3.59 -9.39 -4.68
C GLY A 92 -2.56 -9.21 -5.79
N VAL A 93 -1.82 -10.28 -6.08
CA VAL A 93 -0.93 -10.40 -7.24
C VAL A 93 -1.28 -11.68 -7.97
N HIS A 94 -1.44 -11.60 -9.28
CA HIS A 94 -1.84 -12.72 -10.11
C HIS A 94 -0.93 -12.80 -11.33
N ASP A 95 -0.47 -14.02 -11.62
CA ASP A 95 0.31 -14.37 -12.78
C ASP A 95 -0.50 -15.30 -13.66
N LEU A 96 -0.59 -15.00 -14.94
CA LEU A 96 -1.14 -15.86 -15.97
C LEU A 96 -0.06 -16.16 -16.99
N GLU A 97 0.24 -17.44 -17.18
CA GLU A 97 1.09 -17.92 -18.24
C GLU A 97 0.31 -18.84 -19.18
N LEU A 98 0.41 -18.60 -20.47
CA LEU A 98 -0.19 -19.43 -21.52
C LEU A 98 0.90 -19.88 -22.48
N ARG A 99 0.93 -21.17 -22.82
CA ARG A 99 1.90 -21.75 -23.75
C ARG A 99 1.19 -22.55 -24.86
N LYS A 100 1.68 -22.38 -26.08
CA LYS A 100 1.27 -23.20 -27.22
C LYS A 100 2.53 -23.50 -28.06
N GLY A 101 2.96 -24.76 -28.06
CA GLY A 101 4.21 -25.16 -28.71
C GLY A 101 5.40 -24.35 -28.19
N ASP A 102 6.11 -23.70 -29.12
CA ASP A 102 7.30 -22.90 -28.82
C ASP A 102 7.01 -21.46 -28.36
N PHE A 103 5.74 -21.07 -28.29
CA PHE A 103 5.34 -19.72 -27.93
C PHE A 103 4.63 -19.65 -26.58
N GLY A 104 4.89 -18.56 -25.84
CA GLY A 104 4.22 -18.26 -24.59
C GLY A 104 3.84 -16.80 -24.44
N LEU A 105 2.85 -16.57 -23.59
CA LEU A 105 2.39 -15.27 -23.11
C LEU A 105 2.46 -15.28 -21.59
N PHE A 106 3.03 -14.23 -21.03
CA PHE A 106 3.01 -14.01 -19.57
C PHE A 106 2.38 -12.66 -19.25
N LEU A 107 1.49 -12.67 -18.27
CA LEU A 107 0.87 -11.46 -17.73
C LEU A 107 0.97 -11.51 -16.20
N ARG A 108 1.34 -10.38 -15.59
CA ARG A 108 1.33 -10.18 -14.13
C ARG A 108 0.57 -8.92 -13.79
N GLY A 109 -0.48 -9.06 -12.99
CA GLY A 109 -1.28 -7.96 -12.49
C GLY A 109 -1.30 -7.91 -10.97
N LYS A 110 -1.50 -6.71 -10.42
CA LYS A 110 -1.76 -6.49 -8.99
C LYS A 110 -2.97 -5.60 -8.78
N TYR A 111 -3.59 -5.74 -7.60
CA TYR A 111 -4.54 -4.78 -7.07
C TYR A 111 -4.28 -4.56 -5.58
N TRP A 112 -4.76 -3.44 -5.07
CA TRP A 112 -4.75 -3.12 -3.65
C TRP A 112 -5.93 -2.23 -3.29
N TYR A 113 -6.35 -2.34 -2.04
CA TYR A 113 -7.39 -1.51 -1.47
C TYR A 113 -7.14 -1.36 0.04
N ASP A 114 -6.94 -0.12 0.48
CA ASP A 114 -6.79 0.23 1.89
C ASP A 114 -8.09 0.89 2.37
N SER A 115 -8.87 0.16 3.17
CA SER A 115 -10.18 0.62 3.62
C SER A 115 -10.10 1.81 4.57
N GLU A 116 -9.02 1.93 5.35
CA GLU A 116 -8.86 3.06 6.26
C GLU A 116 -8.57 4.35 5.51
N LEU A 117 -7.75 4.29 4.47
CA LEU A 117 -7.38 5.47 3.68
C LEU A 117 -8.43 5.81 2.61
N ALA A 118 -9.08 4.80 2.00
CA ALA A 118 -10.07 5.02 0.95
C ALA A 118 -11.43 5.47 1.49
N ASP A 119 -11.92 4.86 2.58
CA ASP A 119 -13.29 5.06 3.08
C ASP A 119 -13.34 5.83 4.39
N GLY A 120 -12.22 5.88 5.12
CA GLY A 120 -12.16 6.50 6.43
C GLY A 120 -12.34 8.02 6.35
N LYS A 121 -13.34 8.53 7.06
CA LYS A 121 -13.52 9.99 7.20
C LYS A 121 -12.47 10.55 8.13
N ARG A 122 -11.81 11.62 7.72
CA ARG A 122 -10.71 12.24 8.46
C ARG A 122 -11.06 13.67 8.86
N PRO A 123 -10.77 14.08 10.10
CA PRO A 123 -10.98 15.46 10.52
C PRO A 123 -9.97 16.45 9.93
N HIS A 124 -8.82 16.01 9.45
CA HIS A 124 -7.73 16.85 8.97
C HIS A 124 -7.17 16.38 7.62
N GLY A 125 -6.56 17.31 6.86
CA GLY A 125 -5.76 17.00 5.68
C GLY A 125 -6.55 16.43 4.50
N ASN A 126 -7.70 16.97 4.17
CA ASN A 126 -8.58 16.40 3.17
C ASN A 126 -8.07 16.68 1.75
N SER A 127 -7.94 17.78 1.23
CA SER A 127 -7.50 18.03 -0.15
C SER A 127 -6.54 19.22 -0.23
N ALA A 128 -5.77 19.27 -1.29
CA ALA A 128 -4.82 20.35 -1.50
C ALA A 128 -5.51 21.73 -1.36
N ASN A 129 -5.11 22.50 -0.36
CA ASN A 129 -5.56 23.87 -0.07
C ASN A 129 -7.04 24.05 0.34
N ILE A 130 -7.82 22.98 0.39
CA ILE A 130 -9.21 23.04 0.85
C ILE A 130 -9.41 21.96 1.92
N TYR A 131 -9.47 22.38 3.16
CA TYR A 131 -9.76 21.51 4.27
C TYR A 131 -11.28 21.36 4.45
N VAL A 132 -11.77 20.14 4.32
CA VAL A 132 -13.16 19.79 4.62
C VAL A 132 -13.15 18.72 5.71
N PRO A 133 -13.52 19.05 6.95
CA PRO A 133 -13.46 18.09 8.05
C PRO A 133 -14.50 17.00 7.88
N ASN A 134 -14.14 15.78 8.32
CA ASN A 134 -15.00 14.61 8.33
C ASN A 134 -15.42 14.10 6.94
N GLU A 135 -14.61 14.34 5.95
CA GLU A 135 -14.70 13.69 4.63
C GLU A 135 -13.57 12.68 4.42
N THR A 136 -13.71 11.84 3.41
CA THR A 136 -12.66 10.91 2.98
C THR A 136 -11.49 11.68 2.39
N LEU A 137 -10.28 11.16 2.53
CA LEU A 137 -9.09 11.76 1.91
C LEU A 137 -9.19 11.69 0.39
N ALA A 138 -8.84 12.78 -0.29
CA ALA A 138 -8.73 12.82 -1.73
C ALA A 138 -7.29 12.50 -2.13
N ASP A 139 -7.09 11.38 -2.80
CA ASP A 139 -5.78 10.90 -3.26
C ASP A 139 -5.58 10.94 -4.78
N SER A 140 -6.59 11.44 -5.52
CA SER A 140 -6.58 11.53 -6.99
C SER A 140 -5.48 12.43 -7.58
N GLY A 141 -4.81 13.21 -6.73
CA GLY A 141 -3.64 14.02 -7.12
C GLY A 141 -2.30 13.31 -6.97
N PHE A 142 -2.28 12.09 -6.44
CA PHE A 142 -1.09 11.27 -6.29
C PHE A 142 -0.88 10.38 -7.52
N ASP A 143 0.34 9.87 -7.65
CA ASP A 143 0.65 8.80 -8.61
C ASP A 143 -0.26 7.60 -8.38
N ASP A 144 -0.71 6.94 -9.45
CA ASP A 144 -1.66 5.83 -9.41
C ASP A 144 -1.20 4.70 -8.47
N TYR A 145 0.12 4.51 -8.32
CA TYR A 145 0.68 3.49 -7.42
C TYR A 145 0.76 3.93 -5.95
N ALA A 146 0.57 5.21 -5.66
CA ALA A 146 0.60 5.79 -4.32
C ALA A 146 -0.81 6.03 -3.75
N GLN A 147 -1.87 5.77 -4.52
CA GLN A 147 -3.25 5.91 -4.07
C GLN A 147 -3.65 4.78 -3.11
N SER A 148 -4.65 5.04 -2.30
CA SER A 148 -5.21 4.09 -1.32
C SER A 148 -5.81 2.83 -1.95
N SER A 149 -6.16 2.88 -3.24
CA SER A 149 -6.67 1.75 -4.00
C SER A 149 -6.23 1.82 -5.45
N GLY A 150 -6.10 0.66 -6.09
CA GLY A 150 -5.73 0.63 -7.50
C GLY A 150 -5.57 -0.77 -8.08
N VAL A 151 -5.37 -0.77 -9.39
CA VAL A 151 -5.01 -1.96 -10.18
C VAL A 151 -3.85 -1.59 -11.10
N ALA A 152 -2.96 -2.54 -11.34
CA ALA A 152 -1.82 -2.32 -12.21
C ALA A 152 -1.44 -3.59 -12.96
N LEU A 153 -1.07 -3.42 -14.22
CA LEU A 153 -0.36 -4.45 -14.98
C LEU A 153 1.14 -4.26 -14.72
N LEU A 154 1.77 -5.28 -14.13
CA LEU A 154 3.20 -5.22 -13.77
C LEU A 154 4.07 -5.72 -14.91
N ASP A 155 3.68 -6.83 -15.53
CA ASP A 155 4.40 -7.47 -16.60
C ASP A 155 3.43 -7.94 -17.67
N ALA A 156 3.80 -7.77 -18.95
CA ALA A 156 3.12 -8.32 -20.11
C ALA A 156 4.13 -8.56 -21.22
N PHE A 157 4.40 -9.82 -21.55
CA PHE A 157 5.31 -10.14 -22.64
C PHE A 157 4.94 -11.46 -23.32
N VAL A 158 5.36 -11.57 -24.59
CA VAL A 158 5.32 -12.78 -25.38
C VAL A 158 6.73 -13.28 -25.55
N TYR A 159 6.92 -14.56 -25.49
CA TYR A 159 8.21 -15.21 -25.70
C TYR A 159 8.05 -16.42 -26.61
N GLY A 160 9.15 -16.84 -27.23
CA GLY A 160 9.14 -18.01 -28.10
C GLY A 160 10.53 -18.39 -28.59
N THR A 161 10.64 -19.62 -29.07
CA THR A 161 11.85 -20.13 -29.73
C THR A 161 11.69 -20.04 -31.23
N PHE A 162 12.60 -19.33 -31.89
CA PHE A 162 12.63 -19.16 -33.33
C PHE A 162 13.83 -19.95 -33.89
N TYR A 163 13.58 -20.88 -34.78
CA TYR A 163 14.65 -21.57 -35.50
C TYR A 163 15.03 -20.75 -36.74
N LEU A 164 16.15 -20.06 -36.70
CA LEU A 164 16.75 -19.45 -37.88
C LEU A 164 17.47 -20.56 -38.63
N GLY A 165 16.88 -21.04 -39.72
CA GLY A 165 17.23 -22.22 -40.47
C GLY A 165 18.72 -22.56 -40.53
N GLU A 166 19.06 -23.87 -40.49
CA GLU A 166 20.40 -24.39 -40.71
C GLU A 166 20.85 -23.96 -42.09
N SER A 167 21.83 -23.02 -42.15
CA SER A 167 22.65 -22.84 -43.35
C SER A 167 23.58 -24.04 -43.43
N GLU A 168 23.23 -25.08 -44.17
CA GLU A 168 24.22 -26.01 -44.68
C GLU A 168 25.17 -25.22 -45.60
N MET A 169 26.42 -25.09 -45.17
CA MET A 169 27.53 -24.71 -46.02
C MET A 169 28.16 -25.95 -46.63
#